data_82eb138ff4871cb8fbb549776f730a5f
#
_entry.id   82eb138ff4871cb8fbb549776f730a5f
#
_cell.length_a   1.000
_cell.length_b   1.000
_cell.length_c   1.000
_cell.angle_alpha   90.00
_cell.angle_beta   90.00
_cell.angle_gamma   90.00
#
_symmetry.space_group_name_H-M   'P 1'
#
loop_
_entity.id
_entity.type
_entity.pdbx_description
1 polymer ?
#
loop_
_entity_poly.entity_id
_entity_poly.type
_entity_poly.pdbx_seq_one_letter_code
_entity_poly.pdbx_strand_id
1 'polypeptide(L)'
;MLADSTGVEKPGYTKSERSVGSGLDDLFRKAGGSRIIVATFASNIHRLQQIVNSAHRFNRKVAVSGRSMINVIAVAQELGYIEIPEGMLIDLNDIHRYEDNELVIITTGSQGEPMSALARMAVSEHKKVEIRQGDVVIISAHPIPGNEKAISRIINNLYEKGAEVIHDKKTDVHVSGHAYQDELKLMHRLIAPKFFMPAHGEYSMLKKHAEVAEDLGMPSQNIFVMKTGEVLEIDRNSAKVASYIPTGNILVDGLGVGDVGNIVLRDRKHLSEDGLMIVVVTISKEDGKVLAGPDIISRGFVYVRESEDLMDGAKKVIKDVLVSCEESHIKEWAYLKNNIKDNLKDYLYQRTKRNPMILPIIMEV
;
A
#
# COMPACT_ATOMS: atom_id res chain seq x y z
N MET A 1 14.76 19.35 -22.44
CA MET A 1 14.28 17.95 -22.32
C MET A 1 13.80 17.72 -20.90
N LEU A 2 12.69 17.02 -20.76
CA LEU A 2 12.17 16.49 -19.51
C LEU A 2 12.11 14.96 -19.67
N ALA A 3 12.71 14.19 -18.76
CA ALA A 3 12.76 12.73 -18.91
C ALA A 3 12.67 12.00 -17.58
N ASP A 4 12.06 10.81 -17.63
CA ASP A 4 11.93 9.84 -16.53
C ASP A 4 13.33 9.39 -16.03
N SER A 5 13.49 9.31 -14.70
CA SER A 5 14.77 8.94 -14.07
C SER A 5 14.74 7.59 -13.36
N THR A 6 13.59 6.89 -13.32
CA THR A 6 13.38 5.69 -12.49
C THR A 6 14.37 4.57 -12.77
N GLY A 7 14.75 4.37 -14.02
CA GLY A 7 15.69 3.30 -14.42
C GLY A 7 17.15 3.70 -14.54
N VAL A 8 17.52 4.95 -14.19
CA VAL A 8 18.86 5.51 -14.44
C VAL A 8 20.01 4.75 -13.77
N GLU A 9 19.77 4.11 -12.63
CA GLU A 9 20.78 3.34 -11.90
C GLU A 9 21.05 1.96 -12.51
N LYS A 10 20.18 1.52 -13.44
CA LYS A 10 20.31 0.20 -14.08
C LYS A 10 21.12 0.35 -15.39
N PRO A 11 22.28 -0.30 -15.50
CA PRO A 11 23.08 -0.24 -16.71
C PRO A 11 22.41 -0.96 -17.88
N GLY A 12 22.76 -0.60 -19.11
CA GLY A 12 22.30 -1.24 -20.33
C GLY A 12 20.93 -0.75 -20.80
N TYR A 13 20.24 -1.62 -21.51
CA TYR A 13 18.92 -1.41 -22.12
C TYR A 13 17.86 -2.27 -21.47
N THR A 14 16.63 -1.80 -21.41
CA THR A 14 15.47 -2.63 -21.02
C THR A 14 15.21 -3.69 -22.09
N LYS A 15 14.76 -4.86 -21.64
CA LYS A 15 14.28 -5.88 -22.59
C LYS A 15 12.96 -5.45 -23.21
N SER A 16 12.71 -5.90 -24.43
CA SER A 16 11.41 -5.70 -25.07
C SER A 16 10.29 -6.46 -24.34
N GLU A 17 9.08 -5.86 -24.25
CA GLU A 17 7.88 -6.55 -23.74
C GLU A 17 7.63 -7.88 -24.49
N ARG A 18 8.04 -7.99 -25.76
CA ARG A 18 7.91 -9.24 -26.52
C ARG A 18 8.66 -10.42 -25.90
N SER A 19 9.74 -10.19 -25.16
CA SER A 19 10.49 -11.26 -24.48
C SER A 19 9.67 -11.97 -23.41
N VAL A 20 8.67 -11.30 -22.84
CA VAL A 20 7.78 -11.87 -21.83
C VAL A 20 6.91 -12.99 -22.42
N GLY A 21 6.46 -12.85 -23.67
CA GLY A 21 5.68 -13.88 -24.34
C GLY A 21 6.43 -15.21 -24.42
N SER A 22 7.72 -15.19 -24.77
CA SER A 22 8.55 -16.42 -24.77
C SER A 22 8.79 -16.97 -23.37
N GLY A 23 8.98 -16.09 -22.37
CA GLY A 23 9.10 -16.52 -20.97
C GLY A 23 7.82 -17.18 -20.45
N LEU A 24 6.65 -16.64 -20.80
CA LEU A 24 5.36 -17.25 -20.47
C LEU A 24 5.20 -18.62 -21.14
N ASP A 25 5.54 -18.74 -22.44
CA ASP A 25 5.46 -20.03 -23.16
C ASP A 25 6.32 -21.12 -22.50
N ASP A 26 7.53 -20.76 -22.05
CA ASP A 26 8.41 -21.71 -21.34
C ASP A 26 7.82 -22.13 -19.99
N LEU A 27 7.18 -21.20 -19.25
CA LEU A 27 6.52 -21.51 -18.01
C LEU A 27 5.27 -22.37 -18.21
N PHE A 28 4.45 -22.05 -19.22
CA PHE A 28 3.28 -22.86 -19.57
C PHE A 28 3.65 -24.29 -19.96
N ARG A 29 4.75 -24.45 -20.67
CA ARG A 29 5.29 -25.77 -21.03
C ARG A 29 5.75 -26.56 -19.78
N LYS A 30 6.45 -25.88 -18.85
CA LYS A 30 6.93 -26.49 -17.60
C LYS A 30 5.81 -26.82 -16.64
N ALA A 31 4.76 -26.01 -16.60
CA ALA A 31 3.59 -26.23 -15.75
C ALA A 31 2.83 -27.52 -16.11
N GLY A 32 2.93 -27.99 -17.37
CA GLY A 32 2.42 -29.29 -17.82
C GLY A 32 0.97 -29.56 -17.37
N GLY A 33 0.81 -30.46 -16.38
CA GLY A 33 -0.47 -30.86 -15.82
C GLY A 33 -1.10 -29.91 -14.81
N SER A 34 -0.39 -28.84 -14.38
CA SER A 34 -0.84 -27.95 -13.33
C SER A 34 -1.77 -26.84 -13.82
N ARG A 35 -2.66 -26.36 -12.95
CA ARG A 35 -3.43 -25.15 -13.17
C ARG A 35 -2.51 -23.92 -13.04
N ILE A 36 -2.67 -22.97 -13.95
CA ILE A 36 -1.85 -21.75 -13.96
C ILE A 36 -2.67 -20.55 -13.49
N ILE A 37 -2.12 -19.78 -12.58
CA ILE A 37 -2.72 -18.53 -12.10
C ILE A 37 -1.73 -17.40 -12.37
N VAL A 38 -2.11 -16.40 -13.19
CA VAL A 38 -1.23 -15.29 -13.57
C VAL A 38 -1.75 -13.99 -12.97
N ALA A 39 -0.99 -13.42 -12.05
CA ALA A 39 -1.26 -12.10 -11.48
C ALA A 39 -0.48 -11.02 -12.24
N THR A 40 -1.19 -10.02 -12.77
CA THR A 40 -0.60 -8.92 -13.52
C THR A 40 -1.39 -7.62 -13.36
N PHE A 41 -0.87 -6.51 -13.88
CA PHE A 41 -1.59 -5.25 -13.96
C PHE A 41 -2.71 -5.32 -14.99
N ALA A 42 -3.92 -4.93 -14.60
CA ALA A 42 -5.05 -4.89 -15.52
C ALA A 42 -4.83 -3.90 -16.68
N SER A 43 -4.06 -2.84 -16.47
CA SER A 43 -3.75 -1.83 -17.48
C SER A 43 -2.75 -2.28 -18.55
N ASN A 44 -2.06 -3.41 -18.35
CA ASN A 44 -1.09 -3.91 -19.34
C ASN A 44 -1.76 -4.85 -20.35
N ILE A 45 -2.46 -4.27 -21.35
CA ILE A 45 -3.20 -5.01 -22.37
C ILE A 45 -2.27 -5.93 -23.18
N HIS A 46 -1.06 -5.49 -23.49
CA HIS A 46 -0.09 -6.33 -24.21
C HIS A 46 0.26 -7.61 -23.43
N ARG A 47 0.43 -7.51 -22.12
CA ARG A 47 0.69 -8.66 -21.24
C ARG A 47 -0.52 -9.59 -21.19
N LEU A 48 -1.73 -9.03 -21.12
CA LEU A 48 -2.97 -9.82 -21.18
C LEU A 48 -3.06 -10.60 -22.48
N GLN A 49 -2.76 -9.95 -23.64
CA GLN A 49 -2.73 -10.64 -24.92
C GLN A 49 -1.68 -11.74 -24.97
N GLN A 50 -0.50 -11.53 -24.40
CA GLN A 50 0.55 -12.55 -24.35
C GLN A 50 0.11 -13.76 -23.52
N ILE A 51 -0.55 -13.55 -22.37
CA ILE A 51 -1.10 -14.65 -21.55
C ILE A 51 -2.18 -15.41 -22.33
N VAL A 52 -3.09 -14.72 -23.01
CA VAL A 52 -4.12 -15.33 -23.88
C VAL A 52 -3.48 -16.15 -25.00
N ASN A 53 -2.46 -15.59 -25.67
CA ASN A 53 -1.76 -16.29 -26.75
C ASN A 53 -1.05 -17.57 -26.25
N SER A 54 -0.39 -17.51 -25.10
CA SER A 54 0.23 -18.68 -24.47
C SER A 54 -0.84 -19.70 -24.07
N ALA A 55 -1.94 -19.28 -23.44
CA ALA A 55 -3.04 -20.16 -23.09
C ALA A 55 -3.62 -20.86 -24.33
N HIS A 56 -3.83 -20.12 -25.43
CA HIS A 56 -4.30 -20.69 -26.71
C HIS A 56 -3.32 -21.73 -27.28
N ARG A 57 -2.02 -21.43 -27.29
CA ARG A 57 -0.96 -22.33 -27.78
C ARG A 57 -0.91 -23.64 -27.02
N PHE A 58 -1.22 -23.62 -25.74
CA PHE A 58 -1.22 -24.81 -24.87
C PHE A 58 -2.63 -25.38 -24.63
N ASN A 59 -3.62 -25.01 -25.47
CA ASN A 59 -5.01 -25.50 -25.43
C ASN A 59 -5.69 -25.30 -24.06
N ARG A 60 -5.42 -24.18 -23.40
CA ARG A 60 -6.00 -23.84 -22.08
C ARG A 60 -7.14 -22.84 -22.19
N LYS A 61 -8.16 -23.01 -21.38
CA LYS A 61 -9.24 -22.03 -21.15
C LYS A 61 -8.76 -20.93 -20.24
N VAL A 62 -9.28 -19.73 -20.42
CA VAL A 62 -8.94 -18.55 -19.63
C VAL A 62 -10.13 -18.13 -18.79
N ALA A 63 -9.98 -18.07 -17.48
CA ALA A 63 -10.91 -17.44 -16.56
C ALA A 63 -10.31 -16.16 -16.01
N VAL A 64 -11.15 -15.18 -15.68
CA VAL A 64 -10.69 -13.86 -15.21
C VAL A 64 -11.24 -13.56 -13.82
N SER A 65 -10.37 -13.15 -12.89
CA SER A 65 -10.72 -12.80 -11.51
C SER A 65 -10.29 -11.36 -11.18
N GLY A 66 -11.24 -10.60 -10.63
CA GLY A 66 -11.06 -9.20 -10.27
C GLY A 66 -11.87 -8.26 -11.15
N ARG A 67 -12.66 -7.37 -10.51
CA ARG A 67 -13.58 -6.46 -11.25
C ARG A 67 -12.88 -5.57 -12.28
N SER A 68 -11.76 -4.97 -11.89
CA SER A 68 -10.97 -4.12 -12.80
C SER A 68 -10.44 -4.91 -13.99
N MET A 69 -9.98 -6.14 -13.79
CA MET A 69 -9.46 -7.01 -14.85
C MET A 69 -10.58 -7.37 -15.86
N ILE A 70 -11.75 -7.77 -15.36
CA ILE A 70 -12.91 -8.09 -16.18
C ILE A 70 -13.32 -6.90 -17.04
N ASN A 71 -13.45 -5.71 -16.43
CA ASN A 71 -13.83 -4.49 -17.13
C ASN A 71 -12.81 -4.09 -18.21
N VAL A 72 -11.52 -4.15 -17.88
CA VAL A 72 -10.46 -3.79 -18.84
C VAL A 72 -10.44 -4.76 -20.02
N ILE A 73 -10.54 -6.06 -19.79
CA ILE A 73 -10.57 -7.06 -20.88
C ILE A 73 -11.79 -6.83 -21.77
N ALA A 74 -12.98 -6.58 -21.20
CA ALA A 74 -14.20 -6.33 -21.97
C ALA A 74 -14.05 -5.09 -22.88
N VAL A 75 -13.57 -3.96 -22.32
CA VAL A 75 -13.34 -2.73 -23.10
C VAL A 75 -12.24 -2.93 -24.15
N ALA A 76 -11.16 -3.64 -23.81
CA ALA A 76 -10.07 -3.90 -24.74
C ALA A 76 -10.51 -4.80 -25.92
N GLN A 77 -11.42 -5.75 -25.68
CA GLN A 77 -12.03 -6.56 -26.75
C GLN A 77 -12.94 -5.73 -27.65
N GLU A 78 -13.81 -4.89 -27.05
CA GLU A 78 -14.70 -3.99 -27.78
C GLU A 78 -13.93 -3.05 -28.71
N LEU A 79 -12.79 -2.53 -28.23
CA LEU A 79 -11.91 -1.63 -28.98
C LEU A 79 -10.92 -2.35 -29.91
N GLY A 80 -10.91 -3.69 -29.94
CA GLY A 80 -10.01 -4.47 -30.79
C GLY A 80 -8.54 -4.48 -30.34
N TYR A 81 -8.26 -4.16 -29.07
CA TYR A 81 -6.88 -4.20 -28.51
C TYR A 81 -6.49 -5.55 -27.93
N ILE A 82 -7.46 -6.43 -27.67
CA ILE A 82 -7.23 -7.79 -27.25
C ILE A 82 -8.10 -8.74 -28.07
N GLU A 83 -7.51 -9.80 -28.58
CA GLU A 83 -8.20 -10.84 -29.35
C GLU A 83 -8.22 -12.12 -28.51
N ILE A 84 -9.40 -12.62 -28.18
CA ILE A 84 -9.59 -13.87 -27.45
C ILE A 84 -10.38 -14.82 -28.37
N PRO A 85 -9.83 -15.99 -28.74
CA PRO A 85 -10.53 -16.98 -29.56
C PRO A 85 -11.89 -17.35 -28.97
N GLU A 86 -12.87 -17.60 -29.83
CA GLU A 86 -14.21 -18.00 -29.42
C GLU A 86 -14.17 -19.28 -28.54
N GLY A 87 -14.94 -19.27 -27.47
CA GLY A 87 -15.02 -20.36 -26.52
C GLY A 87 -13.78 -20.54 -25.63
N MET A 88 -12.78 -19.67 -25.72
CA MET A 88 -11.59 -19.72 -24.87
C MET A 88 -11.82 -19.07 -23.50
N LEU A 89 -12.52 -17.94 -23.46
CA LEU A 89 -12.87 -17.26 -22.22
C LEU A 89 -14.07 -17.96 -21.58
N ILE A 90 -13.91 -18.35 -20.31
CA ILE A 90 -14.93 -19.06 -19.53
C ILE A 90 -15.31 -18.24 -18.28
N ASP A 91 -16.51 -18.46 -17.78
CA ASP A 91 -16.91 -17.88 -16.49
C ASP A 91 -16.11 -18.51 -15.34
N LEU A 92 -15.74 -17.72 -14.36
CA LEU A 92 -15.02 -18.19 -13.18
C LEU A 92 -15.85 -19.19 -12.33
N ASN A 93 -17.17 -19.24 -12.50
CA ASN A 93 -18.03 -20.25 -11.87
C ASN A 93 -17.92 -21.61 -12.54
N ASP A 94 -17.46 -21.66 -13.78
CA ASP A 94 -17.40 -22.90 -14.58
C ASP A 94 -16.02 -23.58 -14.56
N ILE A 95 -15.02 -23.01 -13.85
CA ILE A 95 -13.66 -23.57 -13.78
C ILE A 95 -13.62 -25.03 -13.28
N HIS A 96 -14.60 -25.43 -12.47
CA HIS A 96 -14.72 -26.80 -11.94
C HIS A 96 -15.06 -27.85 -13.00
N ARG A 97 -15.43 -27.45 -14.22
CA ARG A 97 -15.78 -28.31 -15.36
C ARG A 97 -14.56 -28.72 -16.21
N TYR A 98 -13.39 -28.14 -15.90
CA TYR A 98 -12.16 -28.32 -16.64
C TYR A 98 -11.09 -28.90 -15.75
N GLU A 99 -10.20 -29.70 -16.35
CA GLU A 99 -9.04 -30.27 -15.68
C GLU A 99 -8.00 -29.15 -15.40
N ASP A 100 -7.13 -29.35 -14.42
CA ASP A 100 -6.15 -28.34 -14.03
C ASP A 100 -5.20 -27.95 -15.17
N ASN A 101 -4.82 -28.91 -16.03
CA ASN A 101 -4.00 -28.68 -17.21
C ASN A 101 -4.71 -27.90 -18.34
N GLU A 102 -6.01 -27.73 -18.26
CA GLU A 102 -6.81 -26.97 -19.21
C GLU A 102 -7.10 -25.53 -18.74
N LEU A 103 -6.63 -25.12 -17.54
CA LEU A 103 -7.02 -23.86 -16.93
C LEU A 103 -5.87 -22.86 -16.81
N VAL A 104 -6.20 -21.60 -17.13
CA VAL A 104 -5.43 -20.41 -16.79
C VAL A 104 -6.38 -19.40 -16.11
N ILE A 105 -6.01 -18.89 -14.95
CA ILE A 105 -6.75 -17.86 -14.24
C ILE A 105 -5.93 -16.56 -14.27
N ILE A 106 -6.43 -15.52 -14.94
CA ILE A 106 -5.82 -14.19 -14.91
C ILE A 106 -6.42 -13.42 -13.74
N THR A 107 -5.58 -12.83 -12.90
CA THR A 107 -6.03 -12.19 -11.66
C THR A 107 -5.33 -10.86 -11.37
N THR A 108 -5.96 -10.04 -10.52
CA THR A 108 -5.36 -8.84 -9.93
C THR A 108 -4.61 -9.19 -8.65
N GLY A 109 -3.79 -8.26 -8.15
CA GLY A 109 -3.09 -8.43 -6.86
C GLY A 109 -1.60 -8.64 -6.99
N SER A 110 -1.02 -8.31 -8.14
CA SER A 110 0.42 -8.38 -8.38
C SER A 110 1.25 -7.43 -7.51
N GLN A 111 0.61 -6.45 -6.84
CA GLN A 111 1.25 -5.50 -5.93
C GLN A 111 0.94 -5.75 -4.44
N GLY A 112 0.26 -6.84 -4.12
CA GLY A 112 -0.02 -7.21 -2.73
C GLY A 112 -1.17 -6.45 -2.09
N GLU A 113 -2.03 -5.81 -2.88
CA GLU A 113 -3.18 -5.06 -2.38
C GLU A 113 -4.10 -5.99 -1.55
N PRO A 114 -4.45 -5.64 -0.30
CA PRO A 114 -5.13 -6.56 0.62
C PRO A 114 -6.48 -7.07 0.13
N MET A 115 -7.20 -6.23 -0.65
CA MET A 115 -8.53 -6.57 -1.18
C MET A 115 -8.50 -7.16 -2.59
N SER A 116 -7.30 -7.39 -3.15
CA SER A 116 -7.15 -7.97 -4.49
C SER A 116 -7.58 -9.44 -4.54
N ALA A 117 -7.81 -9.94 -5.75
CA ALA A 117 -8.22 -11.33 -5.92
C ALA A 117 -7.13 -12.31 -5.48
N LEU A 118 -5.86 -12.09 -5.86
CA LEU A 118 -4.75 -12.96 -5.44
C LEU A 118 -4.54 -12.96 -3.92
N ALA A 119 -4.61 -11.78 -3.26
CA ALA A 119 -4.46 -11.68 -1.81
C ALA A 119 -5.52 -12.52 -1.08
N ARG A 120 -6.77 -12.44 -1.54
CA ARG A 120 -7.87 -13.26 -0.97
C ARG A 120 -7.73 -14.75 -1.29
N MET A 121 -7.21 -15.12 -2.46
CA MET A 121 -6.89 -16.50 -2.78
C MET A 121 -5.81 -17.05 -1.83
N ALA A 122 -4.77 -16.27 -1.58
CA ALA A 122 -3.65 -16.65 -0.72
C ALA A 122 -4.06 -16.93 0.74
N VAL A 123 -5.16 -16.33 1.23
CA VAL A 123 -5.69 -16.55 2.59
C VAL A 123 -7.01 -17.33 2.62
N SER A 124 -7.40 -17.99 1.51
CA SER A 124 -8.66 -18.76 1.36
C SER A 124 -9.94 -17.95 1.55
N GLU A 125 -9.90 -16.65 1.32
CA GLU A 125 -11.07 -15.76 1.40
C GLU A 125 -11.72 -15.47 0.03
N HIS A 126 -11.15 -16.02 -1.04
CA HIS A 126 -11.71 -15.85 -2.37
C HIS A 126 -12.86 -16.83 -2.59
N LYS A 127 -14.06 -16.32 -2.92
CA LYS A 127 -15.31 -17.12 -2.97
C LYS A 127 -15.35 -18.23 -4.03
N LYS A 128 -14.56 -18.11 -5.10
CA LYS A 128 -14.67 -18.97 -6.29
C LYS A 128 -13.38 -19.74 -6.62
N VAL A 129 -12.24 -19.27 -6.16
CA VAL A 129 -10.94 -19.88 -6.45
C VAL A 129 -10.22 -20.14 -5.15
N GLU A 130 -9.88 -21.39 -4.91
CA GLU A 130 -9.02 -21.83 -3.82
C GLU A 130 -7.67 -22.27 -4.41
N ILE A 131 -6.58 -21.85 -3.77
CA ILE A 131 -5.23 -22.30 -4.12
C ILE A 131 -5.04 -23.73 -3.65
N ARG A 132 -4.54 -24.59 -4.55
CA ARG A 132 -4.32 -26.02 -4.31
C ARG A 132 -2.84 -26.37 -4.40
N GLN A 133 -2.48 -27.47 -3.79
CA GLN A 133 -1.16 -28.07 -3.98
C GLN A 133 -0.93 -28.36 -5.48
N GLY A 134 0.21 -27.91 -5.99
CA GLY A 134 0.58 -28.10 -7.40
C GLY A 134 0.08 -26.99 -8.34
N ASP A 135 -0.67 -25.99 -7.88
CA ASP A 135 -0.94 -24.80 -8.68
C ASP A 135 0.37 -24.07 -9.02
N VAL A 136 0.47 -23.54 -10.22
CA VAL A 136 1.57 -22.66 -10.64
C VAL A 136 1.07 -21.22 -10.64
N VAL A 137 1.59 -20.39 -9.72
CA VAL A 137 1.23 -18.97 -9.59
C VAL A 137 2.35 -18.10 -10.15
N ILE A 138 2.06 -17.37 -11.22
CA ILE A 138 3.02 -16.46 -11.88
C ILE A 138 2.66 -15.04 -11.49
N ILE A 139 3.57 -14.33 -10.78
CA ILE A 139 3.44 -12.91 -10.49
C ILE A 139 4.21 -12.12 -11.54
N SER A 140 3.49 -11.68 -12.57
CA SER A 140 4.03 -11.00 -13.74
C SER A 140 4.11 -9.48 -13.52
N ALA A 141 4.78 -9.09 -12.44
CA ALA A 141 5.03 -7.71 -12.04
C ALA A 141 6.24 -7.63 -11.12
N HIS A 142 6.92 -6.47 -11.09
CA HIS A 142 7.87 -6.17 -10.01
C HIS A 142 7.19 -5.36 -8.91
N PRO A 143 7.60 -5.55 -7.65
CA PRO A 143 7.12 -4.71 -6.55
C PRO A 143 7.37 -3.23 -6.82
N ILE A 144 6.34 -2.42 -6.66
CA ILE A 144 6.50 -0.97 -6.53
C ILE A 144 7.15 -0.71 -5.16
N PRO A 145 8.13 0.22 -5.05
CA PRO A 145 8.75 0.53 -3.77
C PRO A 145 7.73 0.77 -2.66
N GLY A 146 7.88 0.05 -1.53
CA GLY A 146 6.95 0.06 -0.40
C GLY A 146 5.96 -1.12 -0.36
N ASN A 147 5.78 -1.87 -1.45
CA ASN A 147 4.87 -3.02 -1.51
C ASN A 147 5.56 -4.37 -1.22
N GLU A 148 6.88 -4.38 -1.02
CA GLU A 148 7.69 -5.60 -0.91
C GLU A 148 7.19 -6.54 0.20
N LYS A 149 6.87 -5.97 1.37
CA LYS A 149 6.35 -6.75 2.52
C LYS A 149 5.00 -7.39 2.23
N ALA A 150 4.10 -6.66 1.57
CA ALA A 150 2.77 -7.15 1.23
C ALA A 150 2.86 -8.30 0.21
N ILE A 151 3.67 -8.14 -0.83
CA ILE A 151 3.91 -9.17 -1.85
C ILE A 151 4.59 -10.40 -1.24
N SER A 152 5.63 -10.21 -0.41
CA SER A 152 6.32 -11.29 0.28
C SER A 152 5.37 -12.12 1.15
N ARG A 153 4.42 -11.48 1.84
CA ARG A 153 3.40 -12.16 2.63
C ARG A 153 2.48 -13.03 1.75
N ILE A 154 2.04 -12.51 0.62
CA ILE A 154 1.21 -13.28 -0.32
C ILE A 154 1.98 -14.48 -0.85
N ILE A 155 3.24 -14.30 -1.27
CA ILE A 155 4.10 -15.38 -1.76
C ILE A 155 4.24 -16.48 -0.71
N ASN A 156 4.51 -16.13 0.55
CA ASN A 156 4.62 -17.11 1.63
C ASN A 156 3.32 -17.89 1.82
N ASN A 157 2.17 -17.21 1.86
CA ASN A 157 0.87 -17.88 2.00
C ASN A 157 0.57 -18.83 0.82
N LEU A 158 0.99 -18.48 -0.39
CA LEU A 158 0.84 -19.35 -1.56
C LEU A 158 1.73 -20.61 -1.45
N TYR A 159 2.98 -20.46 -1.00
CA TYR A 159 3.87 -21.61 -0.74
C TYR A 159 3.32 -22.51 0.37
N GLU A 160 2.77 -21.93 1.46
CA GLU A 160 2.13 -22.71 2.54
C GLU A 160 0.97 -23.57 2.04
N LYS A 161 0.30 -23.17 0.96
CA LYS A 161 -0.75 -23.95 0.30
C LYS A 161 -0.24 -24.97 -0.71
N GLY A 162 1.09 -25.07 -0.88
CA GLY A 162 1.72 -26.02 -1.80
C GLY A 162 1.73 -25.55 -3.26
N ALA A 163 1.50 -24.27 -3.54
CA ALA A 163 1.64 -23.72 -4.88
C ALA A 163 3.13 -23.49 -5.21
N GLU A 164 3.50 -23.69 -6.48
CA GLU A 164 4.75 -23.19 -7.04
C GLU A 164 4.58 -21.73 -7.42
N VAL A 165 5.42 -20.83 -6.86
CA VAL A 165 5.30 -19.38 -7.10
C VAL A 165 6.48 -18.87 -7.91
N ILE A 166 6.18 -18.29 -9.07
CA ILE A 166 7.17 -17.73 -10.00
C ILE A 166 7.06 -16.20 -9.94
N HIS A 167 8.05 -15.56 -9.31
CA HIS A 167 8.07 -14.11 -9.09
C HIS A 167 9.47 -13.50 -9.27
N ASP A 168 10.45 -14.29 -9.68
CA ASP A 168 11.87 -13.90 -9.70
C ASP A 168 12.20 -13.09 -10.97
N LYS A 169 13.16 -12.17 -10.79
CA LYS A 169 13.81 -11.41 -11.87
C LYS A 169 14.56 -12.30 -12.88
N LYS A 170 14.84 -13.56 -12.53
CA LYS A 170 15.50 -14.54 -13.39
C LYS A 170 14.59 -15.13 -14.45
N THR A 171 13.27 -15.05 -14.25
CA THR A 171 12.27 -15.48 -15.23
C THR A 171 11.81 -14.25 -16.01
N ASP A 172 11.84 -14.31 -17.34
CA ASP A 172 11.42 -13.21 -18.22
C ASP A 172 9.87 -13.05 -18.24
N VAL A 173 9.26 -12.92 -17.06
CA VAL A 173 7.80 -12.74 -16.91
C VAL A 173 7.39 -11.28 -16.76
N HIS A 174 8.36 -10.40 -16.63
CA HIS A 174 8.13 -8.95 -16.52
C HIS A 174 9.32 -8.17 -17.05
N VAL A 175 9.04 -7.07 -17.75
CA VAL A 175 10.03 -6.06 -18.14
C VAL A 175 9.64 -4.72 -17.56
N SER A 176 10.63 -3.89 -17.26
CA SER A 176 10.41 -2.52 -16.79
C SER A 176 9.81 -1.66 -17.91
N GLY A 177 8.81 -0.83 -17.57
CA GLY A 177 8.33 0.22 -18.46
C GLY A 177 9.24 1.44 -18.49
N HIS A 178 10.21 1.53 -17.57
CA HIS A 178 11.14 2.65 -17.45
C HIS A 178 12.46 2.34 -18.17
N ALA A 179 12.95 3.31 -18.94
CA ALA A 179 14.21 3.21 -19.66
C ALA A 179 15.41 3.02 -18.71
N TYR A 180 16.37 2.17 -19.09
CA TYR A 180 17.62 2.01 -18.37
C TYR A 180 18.65 3.04 -18.83
N GLN A 181 19.81 3.07 -18.17
CA GLN A 181 20.81 4.14 -18.31
C GLN A 181 21.25 4.39 -19.75
N ASP A 182 21.49 3.34 -20.55
CA ASP A 182 21.98 3.51 -21.91
C ASP A 182 20.89 3.99 -22.87
N GLU A 183 19.62 3.68 -22.61
CA GLU A 183 18.49 4.27 -23.34
C GLU A 183 18.37 5.77 -23.02
N LEU A 184 18.56 6.16 -21.75
CA LEU A 184 18.56 7.57 -21.35
C LEU A 184 19.72 8.33 -22.00
N LYS A 185 20.93 7.76 -22.02
CA LYS A 185 22.08 8.32 -22.75
C LYS A 185 21.78 8.47 -24.22
N LEU A 186 21.16 7.47 -24.85
CA LEU A 186 20.78 7.54 -26.25
C LEU A 186 19.82 8.70 -26.51
N MET A 187 18.79 8.87 -25.68
CA MET A 187 17.83 9.97 -25.78
C MET A 187 18.53 11.34 -25.65
N HIS A 188 19.45 11.50 -24.71
CA HIS A 188 20.23 12.72 -24.58
C HIS A 188 21.05 13.02 -25.85
N ARG A 189 21.66 12.01 -26.45
CA ARG A 189 22.46 12.18 -27.67
C ARG A 189 21.60 12.53 -28.89
N LEU A 190 20.45 11.89 -29.03
CA LEU A 190 19.54 12.13 -30.18
C LEU A 190 18.86 13.50 -30.11
N ILE A 191 18.44 13.93 -28.92
CA ILE A 191 17.74 15.20 -28.72
C ILE A 191 18.71 16.37 -28.63
N ALA A 192 19.92 16.16 -28.09
CA ALA A 192 20.94 17.18 -27.80
C ALA A 192 20.31 18.43 -27.13
N PRO A 193 19.64 18.29 -26.00
CA PRO A 193 18.84 19.35 -25.42
C PRO A 193 19.74 20.48 -24.88
N LYS A 194 19.25 21.73 -24.99
CA LYS A 194 19.96 22.89 -24.41
C LYS A 194 19.77 22.88 -22.89
N PHE A 195 18.59 22.54 -22.39
CA PHE A 195 18.24 22.47 -20.97
C PHE A 195 17.65 21.11 -20.65
N PHE A 196 17.97 20.61 -19.46
CA PHE A 196 17.49 19.30 -18.98
C PHE A 196 16.90 19.40 -17.58
N MET A 197 15.76 18.75 -17.39
CA MET A 197 15.16 18.54 -16.08
C MET A 197 14.87 17.05 -15.93
N PRO A 198 15.58 16.32 -15.05
CA PRO A 198 15.22 14.96 -14.68
C PRO A 198 13.91 15.00 -13.91
N ALA A 199 13.02 14.06 -14.20
CA ALA A 199 11.71 13.95 -13.58
C ALA A 199 11.43 12.50 -13.21
N HIS A 200 10.37 12.29 -12.42
CA HIS A 200 9.85 10.97 -12.04
C HIS A 200 10.90 10.05 -11.42
N GLY A 201 10.65 9.62 -10.20
CA GLY A 201 11.56 8.81 -9.39
C GLY A 201 11.93 9.51 -8.07
N GLU A 202 12.78 8.87 -7.30
CA GLU A 202 13.31 9.43 -6.06
C GLU A 202 14.38 10.50 -6.35
N TYR A 203 14.65 11.37 -5.39
CA TYR A 203 15.64 12.44 -5.55
C TYR A 203 17.04 11.92 -5.90
N SER A 204 17.44 10.77 -5.39
CA SER A 204 18.68 10.08 -5.75
C SER A 204 18.75 9.76 -7.25
N MET A 205 17.64 9.26 -7.81
CA MET A 205 17.52 8.95 -9.23
C MET A 205 17.61 10.22 -10.10
N LEU A 206 16.96 11.31 -9.67
CA LEU A 206 17.06 12.61 -10.35
C LEU A 206 18.50 13.11 -10.38
N LYS A 207 19.20 13.01 -9.25
CA LYS A 207 20.63 13.37 -9.15
C LYS A 207 21.50 12.50 -10.06
N LYS A 208 21.27 11.20 -10.05
CA LYS A 208 22.01 10.27 -10.91
C LYS A 208 21.79 10.55 -12.40
N HIS A 209 20.56 10.92 -12.78
CA HIS A 209 20.27 11.30 -14.18
C HIS A 209 20.94 12.63 -14.56
N ALA A 210 21.06 13.56 -13.63
CA ALA A 210 21.83 14.78 -13.83
C ALA A 210 23.33 14.47 -14.08
N GLU A 211 23.94 13.58 -13.28
CA GLU A 211 25.31 13.11 -13.47
C GLU A 211 25.49 12.46 -14.85
N VAL A 212 24.58 11.62 -15.28
CA VAL A 212 24.60 11.00 -16.62
C VAL A 212 24.59 12.08 -17.73
N ALA A 213 23.79 13.15 -17.56
CA ALA A 213 23.79 14.25 -18.53
C ALA A 213 25.09 15.04 -18.53
N GLU A 214 25.70 15.27 -17.36
CA GLU A 214 27.03 15.90 -17.22
C GLU A 214 28.14 15.05 -17.89
N ASP A 215 28.14 13.74 -17.68
CA ASP A 215 29.08 12.79 -18.31
C ASP A 215 28.95 12.78 -19.84
N LEU A 216 27.78 13.13 -20.36
CA LEU A 216 27.54 13.30 -21.81
C LEU A 216 27.99 14.68 -22.34
N GLY A 217 28.52 15.55 -21.47
CA GLY A 217 29.02 16.87 -21.80
C GLY A 217 28.04 18.02 -21.66
N MET A 218 26.89 17.82 -21.00
CA MET A 218 25.96 18.90 -20.73
C MET A 218 26.50 19.79 -19.59
N PRO A 219 26.54 21.13 -19.76
CA PRO A 219 26.95 22.02 -18.68
C PRO A 219 26.00 21.92 -17.47
N SER A 220 26.53 21.82 -16.25
CA SER A 220 25.74 21.68 -15.03
C SER A 220 24.71 22.79 -14.79
N GLN A 221 25.04 24.03 -15.23
CA GLN A 221 24.11 25.17 -15.16
C GLN A 221 22.87 25.00 -16.05
N ASN A 222 22.87 24.06 -16.99
CA ASN A 222 21.74 23.75 -17.86
C ASN A 222 20.90 22.55 -17.36
N ILE A 223 21.24 22.00 -16.20
CA ILE A 223 20.57 20.84 -15.60
C ILE A 223 19.83 21.28 -14.33
N PHE A 224 18.53 21.03 -14.28
CA PHE A 224 17.65 21.51 -13.21
C PHE A 224 17.06 20.33 -12.44
N VAL A 225 17.67 19.94 -11.32
CA VAL A 225 17.10 18.93 -10.40
C VAL A 225 16.13 19.64 -9.45
N MET A 226 14.85 19.59 -9.82
CA MET A 226 13.80 20.37 -9.16
C MET A 226 13.22 19.65 -7.94
N LYS A 227 12.83 20.43 -6.94
CA LYS A 227 11.99 19.99 -5.83
C LYS A 227 10.52 20.29 -6.11
N THR A 228 9.63 19.56 -5.46
CA THR A 228 8.19 19.82 -5.56
C THR A 228 7.88 21.25 -5.12
N GLY A 229 7.16 21.98 -5.96
CA GLY A 229 6.81 23.40 -5.73
C GLY A 229 7.73 24.41 -6.39
N GLU A 230 8.93 24.03 -6.79
CA GLU A 230 9.81 24.92 -7.56
C GLU A 230 9.28 25.09 -8.98
N VAL A 231 9.27 26.31 -9.46
CA VAL A 231 8.80 26.69 -10.81
C VAL A 231 10.01 27.01 -11.68
N LEU A 232 10.21 26.20 -12.72
CA LEU A 232 11.26 26.39 -13.72
C LEU A 232 10.69 27.17 -14.90
N GLU A 233 11.19 28.38 -15.13
CA GLU A 233 10.91 29.16 -16.34
C GLU A 233 11.97 28.85 -17.39
N ILE A 234 11.52 28.48 -18.59
CA ILE A 234 12.39 28.17 -19.72
C ILE A 234 11.94 28.97 -20.93
N ASP A 235 12.87 29.67 -21.55
CA ASP A 235 12.71 30.26 -22.87
C ASP A 235 13.74 29.70 -23.86
N ARG A 236 13.78 30.25 -25.07
CA ARG A 236 14.71 29.80 -26.12
C ARG A 236 16.18 29.95 -25.70
N ASN A 237 16.50 30.92 -24.84
CA ASN A 237 17.85 31.33 -24.53
C ASN A 237 18.27 31.04 -23.10
N SER A 238 17.34 31.00 -22.17
CA SER A 238 17.62 30.88 -20.74
C SER A 238 16.68 29.91 -20.04
N ALA A 239 17.11 29.41 -18.90
CA ALA A 239 16.29 28.67 -17.95
C ALA A 239 16.70 29.06 -16.53
N LYS A 240 15.73 29.25 -15.65
CA LYS A 240 15.97 29.61 -14.23
C LYS A 240 14.84 29.09 -13.34
N VAL A 241 15.15 28.79 -12.10
CA VAL A 241 14.14 28.60 -11.08
C VAL A 241 13.61 29.98 -10.66
N ALA A 242 12.38 30.30 -10.99
CA ALA A 242 11.83 31.65 -10.91
C ALA A 242 11.04 31.88 -9.61
N SER A 243 10.29 30.89 -9.14
CA SER A 243 9.41 31.02 -7.99
C SER A 243 9.19 29.67 -7.32
N TYR A 244 8.43 29.72 -6.21
CA TYR A 244 8.01 28.53 -5.46
C TYR A 244 6.49 28.61 -5.20
N ILE A 245 5.81 27.52 -5.46
CA ILE A 245 4.41 27.33 -5.12
C ILE A 245 4.34 26.49 -3.85
N PRO A 246 3.59 26.94 -2.81
CA PRO A 246 3.41 26.14 -1.62
C PRO A 246 2.88 24.75 -1.94
N THR A 247 3.54 23.74 -1.45
CA THR A 247 3.18 22.34 -1.62
C THR A 247 2.99 21.68 -0.27
N GLY A 248 2.14 20.66 -0.22
CA GLY A 248 1.88 19.88 0.98
C GLY A 248 1.07 18.65 0.64
N ASN A 249 0.96 17.75 1.61
CA ASN A 249 0.10 16.59 1.48
C ASN A 249 -1.35 17.00 1.75
N ILE A 250 -2.21 16.78 0.79
CA ILE A 250 -3.66 16.87 0.96
C ILE A 250 -4.14 15.47 1.32
N LEU A 251 -4.63 15.33 2.54
CA LEU A 251 -5.13 14.05 3.04
C LEU A 251 -6.59 13.90 2.63
N VAL A 252 -6.94 12.70 2.15
CA VAL A 252 -8.31 12.34 1.77
C VAL A 252 -8.78 11.21 2.68
N ASP A 253 -9.92 11.40 3.34
CA ASP A 253 -10.51 10.42 4.25
C ASP A 253 -12.02 10.32 3.99
N GLY A 254 -12.44 9.21 3.41
CA GLY A 254 -13.81 9.05 2.94
C GLY A 254 -14.19 10.10 1.90
N LEU A 255 -15.20 10.93 2.18
CA LEU A 255 -15.61 12.03 1.32
C LEU A 255 -14.92 13.35 1.66
N GLY A 256 -14.16 13.42 2.76
CA GLY A 256 -13.44 14.61 3.21
C GLY A 256 -12.11 14.77 2.47
N VAL A 257 -11.83 15.99 1.99
CA VAL A 257 -10.59 16.35 1.31
C VAL A 257 -9.93 17.49 2.06
N GLY A 258 -8.77 17.23 2.68
CA GLY A 258 -8.01 18.24 3.41
C GLY A 258 -8.53 18.59 4.83
N ASP A 259 -9.58 17.91 5.29
CA ASP A 259 -10.20 18.09 6.62
C ASP A 259 -9.57 17.21 7.71
N VAL A 260 -8.76 16.23 7.34
CA VAL A 260 -8.03 15.36 8.26
C VAL A 260 -6.66 15.96 8.55
N GLY A 261 -6.56 16.68 9.68
CA GLY A 261 -5.30 17.29 10.13
C GLY A 261 -4.39 16.31 10.90
N ASN A 262 -3.17 16.77 11.18
CA ASN A 262 -2.16 16.01 11.94
C ASN A 262 -2.64 15.57 13.33
N ILE A 263 -3.55 16.34 13.95
CA ILE A 263 -4.11 16.02 15.28
C ILE A 263 -4.95 14.74 15.18
N VAL A 264 -5.86 14.66 14.21
CA VAL A 264 -6.73 13.50 14.01
C VAL A 264 -5.91 12.25 13.68
N LEU A 265 -4.88 12.38 12.84
CA LEU A 265 -4.00 11.26 12.51
C LEU A 265 -3.20 10.78 13.72
N ARG A 266 -2.68 11.70 14.52
CA ARG A 266 -1.98 11.38 15.77
C ARG A 266 -2.90 10.66 16.76
N ASP A 267 -4.13 11.12 16.91
CA ASP A 267 -5.11 10.52 17.82
C ASP A 267 -5.51 9.12 17.33
N ARG A 268 -5.75 8.93 16.03
CA ARG A 268 -5.99 7.60 15.42
C ARG A 268 -4.82 6.65 15.64
N LYS A 269 -3.59 7.14 15.46
CA LYS A 269 -2.37 6.35 15.70
C LYS A 269 -2.30 5.92 17.16
N HIS A 270 -2.49 6.83 18.10
CA HIS A 270 -2.46 6.57 19.53
C HIS A 270 -3.55 5.54 19.93
N LEU A 271 -4.78 5.71 19.42
CA LEU A 271 -5.87 4.75 19.63
C LEU A 271 -5.55 3.35 19.08
N SER A 272 -4.86 3.27 17.94
CA SER A 272 -4.51 1.99 17.32
C SER A 272 -3.35 1.27 18.02
N GLU A 273 -2.43 2.00 18.63
CA GLU A 273 -1.25 1.44 19.31
C GLU A 273 -1.57 0.99 20.75
N ASP A 274 -2.21 1.83 21.53
CA ASP A 274 -2.38 1.64 22.98
C ASP A 274 -3.85 1.56 23.45
N GLY A 275 -4.79 1.86 22.58
CA GLY A 275 -6.22 1.80 22.88
C GLY A 275 -6.75 3.00 23.67
N LEU A 276 -7.95 2.83 24.25
CA LEU A 276 -8.72 3.87 24.93
C LEU A 276 -9.15 3.41 26.32
N MET A 277 -9.07 4.33 27.29
CA MET A 277 -9.63 4.20 28.63
C MET A 277 -10.53 5.40 28.95
N ILE A 278 -11.79 5.15 29.22
CA ILE A 278 -12.77 6.16 29.62
C ILE A 278 -12.97 6.05 31.13
N VAL A 279 -12.88 7.18 31.83
CA VAL A 279 -13.16 7.28 33.27
C VAL A 279 -14.42 8.11 33.46
N VAL A 280 -15.43 7.55 34.09
CA VAL A 280 -16.70 8.25 34.38
C VAL A 280 -16.81 8.51 35.87
N VAL A 281 -17.04 9.76 36.25
CA VAL A 281 -17.24 10.20 37.63
C VAL A 281 -18.47 11.10 37.68
N THR A 282 -19.35 10.87 38.68
CA THR A 282 -20.50 11.74 38.95
C THR A 282 -20.25 12.54 40.22
N ILE A 283 -20.40 13.84 40.15
CA ILE A 283 -20.20 14.73 41.29
C ILE A 283 -21.44 15.61 41.52
N SER A 284 -21.62 16.02 42.75
CA SER A 284 -22.69 16.95 43.18
C SER A 284 -22.36 18.38 42.71
N LYS A 285 -23.34 19.03 42.13
CA LYS A 285 -23.22 20.44 41.70
C LYS A 285 -23.15 21.42 42.87
N GLU A 286 -23.76 21.06 44.00
CA GLU A 286 -23.87 21.93 45.18
C GLU A 286 -22.56 21.99 45.95
N ASP A 287 -21.98 20.82 46.30
CA ASP A 287 -20.82 20.75 47.19
C ASP A 287 -19.57 20.15 46.55
N GLY A 288 -19.67 19.67 45.28
CA GLY A 288 -18.55 19.08 44.54
C GLY A 288 -18.16 17.67 44.96
N LYS A 289 -18.94 17.03 45.86
CA LYS A 289 -18.63 15.66 46.32
C LYS A 289 -18.90 14.61 45.28
N VAL A 290 -18.10 13.56 45.31
CA VAL A 290 -18.29 12.39 44.44
C VAL A 290 -19.52 11.62 44.86
N LEU A 291 -20.53 11.52 43.99
CA LEU A 291 -21.77 10.80 44.20
C LEU A 291 -21.72 9.37 43.70
N ALA A 292 -21.04 9.14 42.57
CA ALA A 292 -20.88 7.81 41.99
C ALA A 292 -19.58 7.69 41.14
N GLY A 293 -19.09 6.48 41.03
CA GLY A 293 -17.85 6.15 40.30
C GLY A 293 -16.63 6.04 41.21
N PRO A 294 -15.38 6.06 40.67
CA PRO A 294 -15.07 6.09 39.24
C PRO A 294 -15.42 4.76 38.55
N ASP A 295 -16.11 4.85 37.44
CA ASP A 295 -16.28 3.72 36.53
C ASP A 295 -15.27 3.82 35.40
N ILE A 296 -14.66 2.67 35.02
CA ILE A 296 -13.63 2.61 33.99
C ILE A 296 -14.08 1.69 32.87
N ILE A 297 -14.06 2.20 31.63
CA ILE A 297 -14.32 1.45 30.42
C ILE A 297 -13.03 1.41 29.61
N SER A 298 -12.58 0.20 29.24
CA SER A 298 -11.37 0.02 28.39
C SER A 298 -11.76 -0.59 27.05
N ARG A 299 -11.11 -0.10 25.97
CA ARG A 299 -11.22 -0.65 24.62
C ARG A 299 -9.84 -0.63 23.94
N GLY A 300 -9.43 -1.79 23.40
CA GLY A 300 -8.17 -1.92 22.67
C GLY A 300 -6.89 -1.81 23.51
N PHE A 301 -6.99 -1.65 24.85
CA PHE A 301 -5.85 -1.53 25.76
C PHE A 301 -5.52 -2.86 26.43
N VAL A 302 -6.42 -3.37 27.28
CA VAL A 302 -6.26 -4.66 27.99
C VAL A 302 -7.55 -5.47 27.93
N TYR A 303 -7.41 -6.78 28.08
CA TYR A 303 -8.56 -7.66 28.26
C TYR A 303 -9.02 -7.57 29.72
N VAL A 304 -10.10 -6.85 29.95
CA VAL A 304 -10.55 -6.45 31.29
C VAL A 304 -10.75 -7.65 32.25
N ARG A 305 -11.27 -8.78 31.75
CA ARG A 305 -11.50 -9.99 32.55
C ARG A 305 -10.24 -10.64 33.11
N GLU A 306 -9.09 -10.40 32.49
CA GLU A 306 -7.80 -10.94 32.89
C GLU A 306 -6.89 -9.88 33.56
N SER A 307 -7.42 -8.69 33.78
CA SER A 307 -6.66 -7.53 34.27
C SER A 307 -7.37 -6.85 35.46
N GLU A 308 -8.06 -7.62 36.30
CA GLU A 308 -8.83 -7.09 37.44
C GLU A 308 -7.96 -6.27 38.40
N ASP A 309 -6.79 -6.78 38.78
CA ASP A 309 -5.83 -6.06 39.65
C ASP A 309 -5.38 -4.71 39.08
N LEU A 310 -5.19 -4.64 37.76
CA LEU A 310 -4.81 -3.40 37.08
C LEU A 310 -5.97 -2.40 37.10
N MET A 311 -7.19 -2.88 36.87
CA MET A 311 -8.39 -2.05 36.85
C MET A 311 -8.77 -1.54 38.24
N ASP A 312 -8.62 -2.37 39.27
CA ASP A 312 -8.87 -1.98 40.66
C ASP A 312 -7.83 -0.99 41.17
N GLY A 313 -6.56 -1.20 40.82
CA GLY A 313 -5.50 -0.24 41.08
C GLY A 313 -5.74 1.10 40.37
N ALA A 314 -6.22 1.08 39.12
CA ALA A 314 -6.58 2.28 38.37
C ALA A 314 -7.74 3.04 39.06
N LYS A 315 -8.79 2.33 39.49
CA LYS A 315 -9.90 2.92 40.27
C LYS A 315 -9.41 3.55 41.58
N LYS A 316 -8.46 2.91 42.27
CA LYS A 316 -7.89 3.44 43.51
C LYS A 316 -7.14 4.74 43.26
N VAL A 317 -6.27 4.79 42.23
CA VAL A 317 -5.55 6.02 41.84
C VAL A 317 -6.52 7.17 41.57
N ILE A 318 -7.61 6.89 40.86
CA ILE A 318 -8.62 7.94 40.56
C ILE A 318 -9.31 8.40 41.83
N LYS A 319 -9.68 7.48 42.73
CA LYS A 319 -10.29 7.84 44.02
C LYS A 319 -9.37 8.70 44.87
N ASP A 320 -8.08 8.39 44.94
CA ASP A 320 -7.09 9.16 45.69
C ASP A 320 -6.96 10.59 45.14
N VAL A 321 -6.98 10.74 43.78
CA VAL A 321 -7.00 12.05 43.12
C VAL A 321 -8.28 12.82 43.44
N LEU A 322 -9.44 12.19 43.44
CA LEU A 322 -10.70 12.83 43.73
C LEU A 322 -10.77 13.33 45.16
N VAL A 323 -10.32 12.53 46.16
CA VAL A 323 -10.24 12.93 47.58
C VAL A 323 -9.30 14.10 47.75
N SER A 324 -8.11 14.10 47.14
CA SER A 324 -7.15 15.19 47.20
C SER A 324 -7.71 16.50 46.62
N CYS A 325 -8.51 16.41 45.56
CA CYS A 325 -9.15 17.61 44.96
C CYS A 325 -10.31 18.14 45.83
N GLU A 326 -11.09 17.25 46.48
CA GLU A 326 -12.12 17.65 47.46
C GLU A 326 -11.51 18.42 48.65
N GLU A 327 -10.45 17.86 49.24
CA GLU A 327 -9.75 18.49 50.37
C GLU A 327 -9.16 19.87 50.02
N SER A 328 -8.72 20.03 48.79
CA SER A 328 -8.11 21.25 48.27
C SER A 328 -9.16 22.29 47.79
N HIS A 329 -10.46 21.99 47.87
CA HIS A 329 -11.58 22.82 47.43
C HIS A 329 -11.48 23.27 45.96
N ILE A 330 -10.84 22.44 45.12
CA ILE A 330 -10.62 22.78 43.71
C ILE A 330 -11.89 22.41 42.92
N LYS A 331 -12.58 23.45 42.42
CA LYS A 331 -13.81 23.30 41.60
C LYS A 331 -13.56 23.42 40.08
N GLU A 332 -12.30 23.58 39.64
CA GLU A 332 -12.01 23.77 38.22
C GLU A 332 -11.93 22.42 37.49
N TRP A 333 -12.86 22.22 36.59
CA TRP A 333 -13.04 20.98 35.80
C TRP A 333 -11.84 20.59 34.99
N ALA A 334 -11.17 21.58 34.37
CA ALA A 334 -10.00 21.33 33.56
C ALA A 334 -8.87 20.77 34.41
N TYR A 335 -8.69 21.27 35.59
CA TYR A 335 -7.70 20.79 36.55
C TYR A 335 -7.99 19.37 37.01
N LEU A 336 -9.23 19.06 37.37
CA LEU A 336 -9.62 17.72 37.82
C LEU A 336 -9.43 16.67 36.69
N LYS A 337 -9.85 16.98 35.46
CA LYS A 337 -9.64 16.11 34.30
C LYS A 337 -8.18 15.85 34.02
N ASN A 338 -7.34 16.89 34.10
CA ASN A 338 -5.91 16.75 33.86
C ASN A 338 -5.23 15.90 34.95
N ASN A 339 -5.57 16.12 36.22
CA ASN A 339 -5.03 15.31 37.33
C ASN A 339 -5.41 13.84 37.21
N ILE A 340 -6.68 13.53 36.92
CA ILE A 340 -7.12 12.13 36.66
C ILE A 340 -6.29 11.54 35.51
N LYS A 341 -6.16 12.26 34.40
CA LYS A 341 -5.44 11.81 33.23
C LYS A 341 -3.96 11.54 33.53
N ASP A 342 -3.27 12.49 34.20
CA ASP A 342 -1.82 12.40 34.40
C ASP A 342 -1.48 11.30 35.43
N ASN A 343 -2.18 11.23 36.57
CA ASN A 343 -1.94 10.17 37.56
C ASN A 343 -2.28 8.78 37.03
N LEU A 344 -3.38 8.66 36.29
CA LEU A 344 -3.76 7.37 35.68
C LEU A 344 -2.78 6.95 34.59
N LYS A 345 -2.30 7.89 33.77
CA LYS A 345 -1.28 7.65 32.75
C LYS A 345 0.00 7.12 33.38
N ASP A 346 0.49 7.76 34.46
CA ASP A 346 1.72 7.34 35.13
C ASP A 346 1.57 5.94 35.77
N TYR A 347 0.44 5.67 36.42
CA TYR A 347 0.13 4.36 36.97
C TYR A 347 0.13 3.26 35.91
N LEU A 348 -0.60 3.49 34.81
CA LEU A 348 -0.73 2.51 33.72
C LEU A 348 0.63 2.28 33.04
N TYR A 349 1.39 3.34 32.79
CA TYR A 349 2.71 3.23 32.18
C TYR A 349 3.70 2.46 33.07
N GLN A 350 3.69 2.70 34.38
CA GLN A 350 4.55 1.94 35.31
C GLN A 350 4.25 0.44 35.27
N ARG A 351 2.97 0.07 35.17
CA ARG A 351 2.50 -1.32 35.19
C ARG A 351 2.59 -2.03 33.85
N THR A 352 2.33 -1.33 32.75
CA THR A 352 2.14 -1.96 31.43
C THR A 352 3.13 -1.50 30.35
N LYS A 353 3.85 -0.39 30.58
CA LYS A 353 4.68 0.30 29.58
C LYS A 353 3.88 0.79 28.37
N ARG A 354 2.56 0.92 28.52
CA ARG A 354 1.64 1.45 27.48
C ARG A 354 1.00 2.73 27.96
N ASN A 355 0.59 3.55 26.99
CA ASN A 355 -0.05 4.87 27.23
C ASN A 355 -1.40 4.91 26.50
N PRO A 356 -2.47 4.28 27.00
CA PRO A 356 -3.77 4.40 26.35
C PRO A 356 -4.28 5.85 26.36
N MET A 357 -5.11 6.19 25.38
CA MET A 357 -5.80 7.47 25.38
C MET A 357 -6.77 7.50 26.58
N ILE A 358 -6.57 8.42 27.52
CA ILE A 358 -7.42 8.55 28.72
C ILE A 358 -8.40 9.70 28.50
N LEU A 359 -9.71 9.37 28.61
CA LEU A 359 -10.81 10.32 28.46
C LEU A 359 -11.62 10.41 29.77
N PRO A 360 -11.34 11.40 30.65
CA PRO A 360 -12.16 11.65 31.84
C PRO A 360 -13.48 12.33 31.47
N ILE A 361 -14.59 11.71 31.86
CA ILE A 361 -15.96 12.24 31.73
C ILE A 361 -16.46 12.52 33.13
N ILE A 362 -16.73 13.77 33.42
CA ILE A 362 -17.27 14.20 34.69
C ILE A 362 -18.70 14.68 34.46
N MET A 363 -19.64 14.09 35.18
CA MET A 363 -21.07 14.46 35.14
C MET A 363 -21.44 15.19 36.42
N GLU A 364 -22.14 16.30 36.29
CA GLU A 364 -22.74 17.01 37.41
C GLU A 364 -24.22 16.69 37.54
N VAL A 365 -24.66 16.46 38.78
CA VAL A 365 -26.04 16.20 39.10
C VAL A 365 -26.50 17.10 40.25
#